data_4c3455e091bd8959c5fa906a865cb449
#
_entry.id   4c3455e091bd8959c5fa906a865cb449
#
_cell.length_a   1.000
_cell.length_b   1.000
_cell.length_c   1.000
_cell.angle_alpha   90.00
_cell.angle_beta   90.00
_cell.angle_gamma   90.00
#
_symmetry.space_group_name_H-M   'P 1'
#
loop_
_entity.id
_entity.type
_entity.pdbx_description
1 polymer ?
#
loop_
_entity_poly.entity_id
_entity_poly.type
_entity_poly.pdbx_seq_one_letter_code
_entity_poly.pdbx_strand_id
1 'polypeptide(L)'
;MKKTYRDIGIRIKSLRQALKLTQAEVAEKAGIDTSFYGQLERGTGIPSLRTLFSIADVLRVEPAELLPRTKGQPGKDLLIAEALDTMVSKLKPGKRRFLMSVVRDLADELDR
;
A
#
# COMPACT_ATOMS: atom_id res chain seq x y z
N MET A 1 -3.91 12.80 -7.39
CA MET A 1 -4.29 11.82 -6.36
C MET A 1 -5.18 10.71 -6.89
N LYS A 2 -6.15 11.03 -7.74
CA LYS A 2 -7.05 9.99 -8.31
C LYS A 2 -6.29 8.89 -9.04
N LYS A 3 -5.26 9.26 -9.80
CA LYS A 3 -4.45 8.28 -10.54
C LYS A 3 -3.70 7.37 -9.57
N THR A 4 -3.20 7.91 -8.47
CA THR A 4 -2.46 7.15 -7.47
C THR A 4 -3.33 6.05 -6.84
N TYR A 5 -4.56 6.41 -6.46
CA TYR A 5 -5.47 5.42 -5.87
C TYR A 5 -5.90 4.37 -6.88
N ARG A 6 -6.07 4.77 -8.13
CA ARG A 6 -6.39 3.83 -9.20
C ARG A 6 -5.24 2.84 -9.42
N ASP A 7 -4.01 3.34 -9.44
CA ASP A 7 -2.82 2.50 -9.63
C ASP A 7 -2.68 1.51 -8.47
N ILE A 8 -2.90 1.96 -7.25
CA ILE A 8 -2.90 1.08 -6.07
C ILE A 8 -3.97 0.01 -6.22
N GLY A 9 -5.16 0.39 -6.62
CA GLY A 9 -6.28 -0.54 -6.81
C GLY A 9 -5.99 -1.60 -7.85
N ILE A 10 -5.42 -1.20 -8.98
CA ILE A 10 -5.02 -2.13 -10.05
C ILE A 10 -3.99 -3.13 -9.52
N ARG A 11 -3.01 -2.63 -8.77
CA ARG A 11 -1.96 -3.47 -8.21
C ARG A 11 -2.53 -4.50 -7.23
N ILE A 12 -3.39 -4.05 -6.32
CA ILE A 12 -4.04 -4.92 -5.34
C ILE A 12 -4.84 -6.01 -6.06
N LYS A 13 -5.63 -5.62 -7.05
CA LYS A 13 -6.45 -6.57 -7.82
C LYS A 13 -5.58 -7.61 -8.52
N SER A 14 -4.51 -7.16 -9.14
CA SER A 14 -3.58 -8.03 -9.86
C SER A 14 -2.97 -9.09 -8.93
N LEU A 15 -2.50 -8.65 -7.77
CA LEU A 15 -1.91 -9.54 -6.78
C LEU A 15 -2.94 -10.52 -6.21
N ARG A 16 -4.15 -10.03 -5.95
CA ARG A 16 -5.24 -10.87 -5.47
C ARG A 16 -5.56 -11.98 -6.47
N GLN A 17 -5.70 -11.61 -7.74
CA GLN A 17 -6.01 -12.58 -8.80
C GLN A 17 -4.90 -13.60 -8.98
N ALA A 18 -3.65 -13.18 -8.85
CA ALA A 18 -2.51 -14.09 -8.93
C ALA A 18 -2.55 -15.16 -7.83
N LEU A 19 -3.07 -14.81 -6.66
CA LEU A 19 -3.24 -15.72 -5.53
C LEU A 19 -4.57 -16.48 -5.59
N LYS A 20 -5.40 -16.20 -6.59
CA LYS A 20 -6.71 -16.84 -6.78
C LYS A 20 -7.64 -16.63 -5.60
N LEU A 21 -7.57 -15.45 -4.99
CA LEU A 21 -8.44 -15.06 -3.90
C LEU A 21 -9.60 -14.21 -4.41
N THR A 22 -10.75 -14.32 -3.75
CA THR A 22 -11.89 -13.44 -4.03
C THR A 22 -11.75 -12.12 -3.27
N GLN A 23 -12.50 -11.11 -3.67
CA GLN A 23 -12.55 -9.85 -2.94
C GLN A 23 -13.00 -10.07 -1.49
N ALA A 24 -14.01 -10.91 -1.30
CA ALA A 24 -14.51 -11.21 0.04
C ALA A 24 -13.46 -11.87 0.92
N GLU A 25 -12.67 -12.79 0.34
CA GLU A 25 -11.63 -13.47 1.10
C GLU A 25 -10.54 -12.51 1.56
N VAL A 26 -10.10 -11.61 0.69
CA VAL A 26 -9.09 -10.63 1.07
C VAL A 26 -9.64 -9.66 2.12
N ALA A 27 -10.85 -9.17 1.90
CA ALA A 27 -11.48 -8.25 2.85
C ALA A 27 -11.62 -8.87 4.23
N GLU A 28 -12.09 -10.12 4.29
CA GLU A 28 -12.25 -10.82 5.56
C GLU A 28 -10.92 -10.99 6.28
N LYS A 29 -9.90 -11.44 5.57
CA LYS A 29 -8.57 -11.64 6.17
C LYS A 29 -7.91 -10.33 6.58
N ALA A 30 -8.17 -9.26 5.84
CA ALA A 30 -7.63 -7.94 6.17
C ALA A 30 -8.44 -7.21 7.25
N GLY A 31 -9.60 -7.76 7.63
CA GLY A 31 -10.44 -7.15 8.66
C GLY A 31 -11.16 -5.89 8.19
N ILE A 32 -11.49 -5.81 6.91
CA ILE A 32 -12.20 -4.65 6.34
C ILE A 32 -13.47 -5.10 5.65
N ASP A 33 -14.38 -4.16 5.44
CA ASP A 33 -15.63 -4.41 4.76
C ASP A 33 -15.39 -4.74 3.28
N THR A 34 -16.09 -5.76 2.77
CA THR A 34 -15.95 -6.21 1.38
C THR A 34 -16.28 -5.09 0.38
N SER A 35 -17.31 -4.32 0.68
CA SER A 35 -17.73 -3.21 -0.18
C SER A 35 -16.63 -2.14 -0.27
N PHE A 36 -16.02 -1.81 0.86
CA PHE A 36 -14.90 -0.87 0.90
C PHE A 36 -13.69 -1.42 0.15
N TYR A 37 -13.39 -2.70 0.34
CA TYR A 37 -12.29 -3.33 -0.38
C TYR A 37 -12.51 -3.24 -1.89
N GLY A 38 -13.73 -3.50 -2.36
CA GLY A 38 -14.05 -3.36 -3.78
C GLY A 38 -13.82 -1.94 -4.30
N GLN A 39 -14.15 -0.94 -3.48
CA GLN A 39 -13.87 0.45 -3.82
C GLN A 39 -12.36 0.71 -3.95
N LEU A 40 -11.56 0.07 -3.11
CA LEU A 40 -10.11 0.20 -3.21
C LEU A 40 -9.57 -0.33 -4.53
N GLU A 41 -10.07 -1.48 -4.97
CA GLU A 41 -9.65 -2.05 -6.26
C GLU A 41 -10.06 -1.17 -7.44
N ARG A 42 -11.20 -0.48 -7.32
CA ARG A 42 -11.67 0.43 -8.38
C ARG A 42 -11.01 1.81 -8.33
N GLY A 43 -10.25 2.08 -7.28
CA GLY A 43 -9.59 3.37 -7.13
C GLY A 43 -10.51 4.49 -6.63
N THR A 44 -11.71 4.15 -6.16
CA THR A 44 -12.67 5.12 -5.63
C THR A 44 -12.62 5.24 -4.11
N GLY A 45 -12.01 4.27 -3.44
CA GLY A 45 -11.80 4.32 -2.00
C GLY A 45 -10.41 4.86 -1.68
N ILE A 46 -10.30 5.48 -0.51
CA ILE A 46 -9.02 6.01 -0.03
C ILE A 46 -8.55 5.13 1.12
N PRO A 47 -7.52 4.30 0.91
CA PRO A 47 -7.03 3.43 1.97
C PRO A 47 -6.20 4.21 2.97
N SER A 48 -6.35 3.86 4.26
CA SER A 48 -5.42 4.33 5.27
C SER A 48 -4.14 3.50 5.16
N LEU A 49 -3.08 3.98 5.78
CA LEU A 49 -1.83 3.24 5.81
C LEU A 49 -2.03 1.88 6.48
N ARG A 50 -2.81 1.85 7.56
CA ARG A 50 -3.12 0.60 8.27
C ARG A 50 -3.82 -0.39 7.34
N THR A 51 -4.77 0.07 6.54
CA THR A 51 -5.47 -0.77 5.58
C THR A 51 -4.51 -1.33 4.55
N LEU A 52 -3.60 -0.50 4.03
CA LEU A 52 -2.60 -0.96 3.07
C LEU A 52 -1.71 -2.04 3.66
N PHE A 53 -1.29 -1.89 4.91
CA PHE A 53 -0.49 -2.90 5.61
C PHE A 53 -1.26 -4.21 5.76
N SER A 54 -2.52 -4.12 6.14
CA SER A 54 -3.36 -5.32 6.31
C SER A 54 -3.53 -6.06 4.99
N ILE A 55 -3.79 -5.33 3.91
CA ILE A 55 -3.95 -5.92 2.59
C ILE A 55 -2.63 -6.53 2.11
N ALA A 56 -1.52 -5.84 2.28
CA ALA A 56 -0.21 -6.34 1.88
C ALA A 56 0.12 -7.65 2.60
N ASP A 57 -0.22 -7.73 3.88
CA ASP A 57 -0.01 -8.93 4.67
C ASP A 57 -0.80 -10.12 4.10
N VAL A 58 -2.06 -9.90 3.76
CA VAL A 58 -2.91 -10.92 3.15
C VAL A 58 -2.37 -11.35 1.80
N LEU A 59 -1.90 -10.40 1.01
CA LEU A 59 -1.36 -10.66 -0.34
C LEU A 59 0.08 -11.15 -0.32
N ARG A 60 0.70 -11.22 0.86
CA ARG A 60 2.07 -11.71 1.06
C ARG A 60 3.11 -10.89 0.29
N VAL A 61 2.92 -9.59 0.28
CA VAL A 61 3.87 -8.66 -0.34
C VAL A 61 4.24 -7.57 0.66
N GLU A 62 5.35 -6.90 0.37
CA GLU A 62 5.73 -5.73 1.16
C GLU A 62 4.75 -4.59 0.84
N PRO A 63 4.35 -3.79 1.83
CA PRO A 63 3.43 -2.66 1.57
C PRO A 63 3.92 -1.71 0.48
N ALA A 64 5.22 -1.53 0.35
CA ALA A 64 5.79 -0.68 -0.70
C ALA A 64 5.44 -1.17 -2.10
N GLU A 65 5.20 -2.46 -2.27
CA GLU A 65 4.83 -3.04 -3.57
C GLU A 65 3.44 -2.64 -4.01
N LEU A 66 2.60 -2.17 -3.09
CA LEU A 66 1.26 -1.68 -3.42
C LEU A 66 1.29 -0.25 -3.92
N LEU A 67 2.38 0.47 -3.67
CA LEU A 67 2.49 1.87 -4.05
C LEU A 67 2.97 2.01 -5.49
N PRO A 68 2.46 3.02 -6.21
CA PRO A 68 2.89 3.22 -7.60
C PRO A 68 4.34 3.68 -7.65
N ARG A 69 5.06 3.17 -8.65
CA ARG A 69 6.41 3.64 -8.93
C ARG A 69 6.33 4.83 -9.86
N THR A 70 6.86 5.96 -9.44
CA THR A 70 6.90 7.17 -10.25
C THR A 70 8.29 7.30 -10.84
N LYS A 71 8.44 6.90 -12.09
CA LYS A 71 9.71 7.05 -12.78
C LYS A 71 9.87 8.51 -13.23
N GLY A 72 11.01 9.09 -12.91
CA GLY A 72 11.38 10.39 -13.44
C GLY A 72 10.81 11.60 -12.73
N GLN A 73 10.23 11.45 -11.54
CA GLN A 73 9.74 12.58 -10.77
C GLN A 73 10.20 12.47 -9.31
N PRO A 74 11.46 12.79 -9.04
CA PRO A 74 12.04 12.64 -7.70
C PRO A 74 11.27 13.36 -6.61
N GLY A 75 10.64 14.49 -6.93
CA GLY A 75 9.87 15.26 -5.95
C GLY A 75 8.66 14.52 -5.42
N LYS A 76 7.95 13.79 -6.27
CA LYS A 76 6.78 13.03 -5.84
C LYS A 76 7.18 11.82 -4.99
N ASP A 77 8.24 11.16 -5.38
CA ASP A 77 8.75 10.01 -4.64
C ASP A 77 9.20 10.44 -3.25
N LEU A 78 9.83 11.61 -3.16
CA LEU A 78 10.26 12.16 -1.88
C LEU A 78 9.06 12.48 -1.00
N LEU A 79 7.98 13.00 -1.57
CA LEU A 79 6.76 13.32 -0.83
C LEU A 79 6.11 12.06 -0.26
N ILE A 80 6.11 10.98 -1.03
CA ILE A 80 5.58 9.69 -0.54
C ILE A 80 6.43 9.18 0.62
N ALA A 81 7.74 9.23 0.49
CA ALA A 81 8.65 8.81 1.54
C ALA A 81 8.46 9.63 2.81
N GLU A 82 8.31 10.95 2.69
CA GLU A 82 8.07 11.85 3.81
C GLU A 82 6.72 11.56 4.48
N ALA A 83 5.68 11.31 3.69
CA ALA A 83 4.37 10.99 4.21
C ALA A 83 4.41 9.69 5.01
N LEU A 84 5.10 8.68 4.51
CA LEU A 84 5.26 7.41 5.21
C LEU A 84 6.03 7.61 6.51
N ASP A 85 7.11 8.38 6.47
CA ASP A 85 7.92 8.67 7.66
C ASP A 85 7.10 9.39 8.74
N THR A 86 6.29 10.36 8.33
CA THR A 86 5.42 11.09 9.27
C THR A 86 4.41 10.14 9.91
N MET A 87 3.84 9.23 9.15
CA MET A 87 2.85 8.28 9.67
C MET A 87 3.48 7.23 10.59
N VAL A 88 4.74 6.85 10.33
CA VAL A 88 5.48 5.89 11.15
C VAL A 88 5.57 6.33 12.59
N SER A 89 5.76 7.63 12.83
CA SER A 89 5.93 8.17 14.18
C SER A 89 4.72 7.93 15.08
N LYS A 90 3.57 7.60 14.49
CA LYS A 90 2.33 7.36 15.21
C LYS A 90 2.06 5.88 15.49
N LEU A 91 2.93 4.99 15.02
CA LEU A 91 2.74 3.55 15.15
C LEU A 91 3.46 2.98 16.36
N LYS A 92 3.01 1.78 16.79
CA LYS A 92 3.68 1.03 17.84
C LYS A 92 5.09 0.64 17.42
N PRO A 93 6.04 0.50 18.38
CA PRO A 93 7.45 0.28 18.03
C PRO A 93 7.74 -0.87 17.07
N GLY A 94 7.06 -1.99 17.20
CA GLY A 94 7.26 -3.13 16.30
C GLY A 94 6.87 -2.84 14.86
N LYS A 95 5.70 -2.25 14.68
CA LYS A 95 5.21 -1.86 13.35
C LYS A 95 6.03 -0.71 12.78
N ARG A 96 6.50 0.18 13.65
CA ARG A 96 7.35 1.29 13.26
C ARG A 96 8.66 0.79 12.63
N ARG A 97 9.28 -0.21 13.24
CA ARG A 97 10.53 -0.78 12.74
C ARG A 97 10.34 -1.39 11.36
N PHE A 98 9.27 -2.14 11.18
CA PHE A 98 8.91 -2.72 9.88
C PHE A 98 8.70 -1.64 8.84
N LEU A 99 7.93 -0.60 9.17
CA LEU A 99 7.63 0.48 8.26
C LEU A 99 8.88 1.29 7.90
N MET A 100 9.80 1.49 8.85
CA MET A 100 11.06 2.16 8.56
C MET A 100 11.90 1.37 7.57
N SER A 101 11.85 0.04 7.65
CA SER A 101 12.51 -0.82 6.67
C SER A 101 11.94 -0.60 5.27
N VAL A 102 10.60 -0.53 5.16
CA VAL A 102 9.92 -0.29 3.89
C VAL A 102 10.30 1.09 3.32
N VAL A 103 10.28 2.11 4.17
CA VAL A 103 10.64 3.48 3.76
C VAL A 103 12.10 3.52 3.29
N ARG A 104 12.98 2.82 3.97
CA ARG A 104 14.39 2.76 3.62
C ARG A 104 14.59 2.09 2.26
N ASP A 105 13.90 0.97 2.03
CA ASP A 105 13.96 0.26 0.75
C ASP A 105 13.42 1.14 -0.38
N LEU A 106 12.34 1.88 -0.11
CA LEU A 106 11.76 2.80 -1.08
C LEU A 106 12.74 3.92 -1.41
N ALA A 107 13.40 4.49 -0.38
CA ALA A 107 14.39 5.54 -0.57
C ALA A 107 15.58 5.04 -1.40
N ASP A 108 16.04 3.81 -1.15
CA ASP A 108 17.13 3.21 -1.91
C ASP A 108 16.76 3.05 -3.39
N GLU A 109 15.52 2.68 -3.67
CA GLU A 109 15.04 2.58 -5.04
C GLU A 109 14.97 3.95 -5.72
N LEU A 110 14.67 4.99 -4.96
CA LEU A 110 14.58 6.34 -5.51
C LEU A 110 15.96 6.90 -5.86
N ASP A 111 17.00 6.47 -5.17
CA ASP A 111 18.38 6.91 -5.42
C ASP A 111 19.01 6.21 -6.61
N ARG A 112 18.35 5.24 -7.18
CA ARG A 112 18.81 4.57 -8.39
C ARG A 112 18.25 5.31 -9.62
#